data_179cc2a284a7f9fd4900beaadbd07c8c
#
_entry.id   179cc2a284a7f9fd4900beaadbd07c8c
#
_cell.length_a   1.000
_cell.length_b   1.000
_cell.length_c   1.000
_cell.angle_alpha   90.00
_cell.angle_beta   90.00
_cell.angle_gamma   90.00
#
_symmetry.space_group_name_H-M   'P 1'
#
loop_
_entity.id
_entity.type
_entity.pdbx_description
1 polymer ?
#
loop_
_entity_poly.entity_id
_entity_poly.type
_entity_poly.pdbx_seq_one_letter_code
_entity_poly.pdbx_strand_id
1 'polypeptide(L)'
;MIKLEKAATKIMAAIGTAVMLFLLFYSWKYTKRLVEPEYYLDEKDSILWNALVGVVLVAVCGALSGVMKKIPAWALHLLAVLGAVTAVILGIRLARAAGAESIADQYYVQRAAMALADGDAEWVLAQDYYGIYPFQLGLAEIFALIFRVAGSTERLVIQQVQAVCGGITLYVGFRIVRELSGSRAAELLYLVAELLFLPVYCYALFIYGESIGTCSVLCAIWCYLMANRPEGKVWQKGLLWSAVALFIGLAYATRNVLLVVWIAMVIMQILVLLRSKKWQGLPALCVVLAVMLLGKTTLCHMAEGQLDREYGSGAPYVLWVAMGMQENPDALKGPGTYNDYNLDTYLQAGYDSIEAAEVAKGDIRQCLAKWQEDPVAAVTFLKEKLLIQWIEPTYCSFNQTRYQYRPQGWVEDLYTGQANERALAFLNRFQGMVYLAVFGYYLRILLGKLKGVH
;
A
#
# COMPACT_ATOMS: atom_id res chain seq x y z
N MET A 1 27.41 21.72 1.48
CA MET A 1 26.76 20.41 1.58
C MET A 1 25.92 20.25 2.85
N ILE A 2 26.49 20.32 4.05
CA ILE A 2 25.75 20.22 5.34
C ILE A 2 24.58 21.23 5.46
N LYS A 3 24.72 22.44 4.91
CA LYS A 3 23.65 23.45 4.89
C LYS A 3 22.48 23.04 3.99
N LEU A 4 22.75 22.42 2.83
CA LEU A 4 21.73 21.97 1.89
C LEU A 4 20.94 20.79 2.46
N GLU A 5 21.62 19.81 3.06
CA GLU A 5 20.99 18.68 3.75
C GLU A 5 20.07 19.14 4.90
N LYS A 6 20.56 20.05 5.74
CA LYS A 6 19.76 20.64 6.82
C LYS A 6 18.56 21.41 6.28
N ALA A 7 18.71 22.13 5.17
CA ALA A 7 17.62 22.83 4.53
C ALA A 7 16.59 21.85 3.96
N ALA A 8 17.02 20.82 3.23
CA ALA A 8 16.14 19.78 2.70
C ALA A 8 15.38 19.06 3.82
N THR A 9 16.06 18.65 4.89
CA THR A 9 15.44 18.02 6.06
C THR A 9 14.38 18.90 6.71
N LYS A 10 14.66 20.20 6.86
CA LYS A 10 13.69 21.15 7.41
C LYS A 10 12.50 21.37 6.50
N ILE A 11 12.72 21.47 5.18
CA ILE A 11 11.63 21.60 4.20
C ILE A 11 10.73 20.36 4.24
N MET A 12 11.33 19.17 4.19
CA MET A 12 10.56 17.91 4.30
C MET A 12 9.80 17.82 5.64
N ALA A 13 10.43 18.21 6.74
CA ALA A 13 9.78 18.23 8.04
C ALA A 13 8.64 19.27 8.11
N ALA A 14 8.79 20.43 7.49
CA ALA A 14 7.74 21.45 7.42
C ALA A 14 6.53 20.96 6.62
N ILE A 15 6.78 20.39 5.42
CA ILE A 15 5.74 19.79 4.58
C ILE A 15 5.06 18.65 5.33
N GLY A 16 5.84 17.72 5.90
CA GLY A 16 5.30 16.59 6.66
C GLY A 16 4.47 17.04 7.87
N THR A 17 4.92 18.07 8.60
CA THR A 17 4.17 18.66 9.72
C THR A 17 2.84 19.24 9.25
N ALA A 18 2.83 20.01 8.15
CA ALA A 18 1.60 20.60 7.60
C ALA A 18 0.59 19.55 7.12
N VAL A 19 1.06 18.56 6.36
CA VAL A 19 0.22 17.46 5.86
C VAL A 19 -0.35 16.64 7.03
N MET A 20 0.49 16.26 7.99
CA MET A 20 0.03 15.46 9.13
C MET A 20 -0.91 16.23 10.06
N LEU A 21 -0.72 17.53 10.24
CA LEU A 21 -1.64 18.38 10.99
C LEU A 21 -3.00 18.45 10.29
N PHE A 22 -3.01 18.59 8.97
CA PHE A 22 -4.21 18.58 8.15
C PHE A 22 -4.97 17.25 8.30
N LEU A 23 -4.29 16.12 8.09
CA LEU A 23 -4.90 14.79 8.18
C LEU A 23 -5.39 14.49 9.61
N LEU A 24 -4.61 14.85 10.63
CA LEU A 24 -4.98 14.71 12.04
C LEU A 24 -6.25 15.50 12.37
N PHE A 25 -6.30 16.77 11.96
CA PHE A 25 -7.46 17.62 12.19
C PHE A 25 -8.73 17.03 11.58
N TYR A 26 -8.64 16.60 10.31
CA TYR A 26 -9.79 16.06 9.62
C TYR A 26 -10.19 14.67 10.12
N SER A 27 -9.25 13.77 10.41
CA SER A 27 -9.55 12.45 11.01
C SER A 27 -10.16 12.54 12.42
N TRP A 28 -9.94 13.66 13.14
CA TRP A 28 -10.59 13.90 14.42
C TRP A 28 -11.95 14.57 14.30
N LYS A 29 -12.21 15.23 13.17
CA LYS A 29 -13.45 15.97 12.91
C LYS A 29 -14.55 15.07 12.37
N TYR A 30 -14.20 14.13 11.49
CA TYR A 30 -15.11 13.16 10.91
C TYR A 30 -14.40 11.95 10.36
N THR A 31 -15.15 10.85 10.22
CA THR A 31 -14.75 9.61 9.57
C THR A 31 -15.31 9.61 8.14
N LYS A 32 -14.47 9.35 7.16
CA LYS A 32 -14.91 9.01 5.79
C LYS A 32 -15.28 7.52 5.79
N ARG A 33 -16.57 7.21 5.80
CA ARG A 33 -17.04 5.82 5.77
C ARG A 33 -17.32 5.40 4.34
N LEU A 34 -16.60 4.41 3.86
CA LEU A 34 -16.86 3.77 2.58
C LEU A 34 -18.02 2.78 2.75
N VAL A 35 -19.18 3.08 2.18
CA VAL A 35 -20.40 2.24 2.32
C VAL A 35 -20.59 1.30 1.15
N GLU A 36 -20.24 1.74 -0.05
CA GLU A 36 -20.19 0.96 -1.29
C GLU A 36 -18.96 1.37 -2.10
N PRO A 37 -18.56 0.64 -3.14
CA PRO A 37 -17.43 1.05 -3.97
C PRO A 37 -17.58 2.51 -4.43
N GLU A 38 -16.59 3.35 -4.12
CA GLU A 38 -16.51 4.80 -4.39
C GLU A 38 -17.54 5.68 -3.67
N TYR A 39 -18.49 5.13 -2.89
CA TYR A 39 -19.49 5.89 -2.13
C TYR A 39 -19.02 6.15 -0.69
N TYR A 40 -18.86 7.43 -0.34
CA TYR A 40 -18.33 7.87 0.94
C TYR A 40 -19.37 8.70 1.71
N LEU A 41 -19.55 8.38 2.99
CA LEU A 41 -20.34 9.17 3.92
C LEU A 41 -19.42 9.83 4.95
N ASP A 42 -19.73 11.09 5.28
CA ASP A 42 -19.04 11.83 6.34
C ASP A 42 -19.81 11.66 7.66
N GLU A 43 -19.24 10.90 8.58
CA GLU A 43 -19.75 10.76 9.94
C GLU A 43 -19.02 11.74 10.87
N LYS A 44 -19.78 12.62 11.55
CA LYS A 44 -19.18 13.62 12.44
C LYS A 44 -18.63 12.98 13.71
N ASP A 45 -17.40 13.33 14.04
CA ASP A 45 -16.71 12.93 15.26
C ASP A 45 -16.53 14.08 16.24
N SER A 46 -16.28 13.72 17.50
CA SER A 46 -15.95 14.70 18.53
C SER A 46 -14.44 14.95 18.58
N ILE A 47 -14.01 16.09 18.03
CA ILE A 47 -12.61 16.52 18.08
C ILE A 47 -12.10 16.52 19.54
N LEU A 48 -12.90 17.01 20.48
CA LEU A 48 -12.49 17.09 21.90
C LEU A 48 -12.28 15.70 22.50
N TRP A 49 -13.16 14.75 22.18
CA TRP A 49 -13.04 13.37 22.64
C TRP A 49 -11.80 12.68 22.05
N ASN A 50 -11.60 12.83 20.75
CA ASN A 50 -10.43 12.25 20.07
C ASN A 50 -9.11 12.87 20.56
N ALA A 51 -9.09 14.19 20.82
CA ALA A 51 -7.96 14.86 21.42
C ALA A 51 -7.68 14.35 22.86
N LEU A 52 -8.74 14.18 23.67
CA LEU A 52 -8.59 13.64 25.03
C LEU A 52 -8.00 12.22 25.00
N VAL A 53 -8.52 11.34 24.14
CA VAL A 53 -7.98 9.98 23.93
C VAL A 53 -6.51 10.05 23.51
N GLY A 54 -6.16 10.96 22.60
CA GLY A 54 -4.77 11.19 22.18
C GLY A 54 -3.85 11.59 23.32
N VAL A 55 -4.26 12.58 24.13
CA VAL A 55 -3.50 13.04 25.28
C VAL A 55 -3.31 11.91 26.31
N VAL A 56 -4.37 11.16 26.61
CA VAL A 56 -4.32 10.02 27.54
C VAL A 56 -3.36 8.95 27.03
N LEU A 57 -3.44 8.58 25.76
CA LEU A 57 -2.53 7.57 25.19
C LEU A 57 -1.07 8.03 25.19
N VAL A 58 -0.80 9.29 24.83
CA VAL A 58 0.56 9.85 24.92
C VAL A 58 1.07 9.84 26.35
N ALA A 59 0.24 10.22 27.33
CA ALA A 59 0.61 10.19 28.75
C ALA A 59 0.90 8.76 29.24
N VAL A 60 0.04 7.79 28.89
CA VAL A 60 0.23 6.36 29.22
C VAL A 60 1.50 5.81 28.57
N CYS A 61 1.74 6.05 27.29
CA CYS A 61 2.97 5.64 26.62
C CYS A 61 4.22 6.29 27.26
N GLY A 62 4.11 7.57 27.64
CA GLY A 62 5.16 8.28 28.35
C GLY A 62 5.47 7.66 29.70
N ALA A 63 4.45 7.40 30.52
CA ALA A 63 4.57 6.77 31.82
C ALA A 63 5.15 5.35 31.73
N LEU A 64 4.71 4.57 30.75
CA LEU A 64 5.18 3.20 30.54
C LEU A 64 6.55 3.12 29.84
N SER A 65 7.05 4.21 29.26
CA SER A 65 8.30 4.21 28.49
C SER A 65 9.49 3.70 29.27
N GLY A 66 9.55 4.00 30.58
CA GLY A 66 10.59 3.53 31.48
C GLY A 66 10.59 2.00 31.64
N VAL A 67 9.41 1.40 31.76
CA VAL A 67 9.23 -0.06 31.84
C VAL A 67 9.54 -0.72 30.50
N MET A 68 9.01 -0.17 29.41
CA MET A 68 9.23 -0.68 28.04
C MET A 68 10.71 -0.75 27.67
N LYS A 69 11.52 0.24 28.12
CA LYS A 69 12.97 0.26 27.90
C LYS A 69 13.72 -0.87 28.63
N LYS A 70 13.14 -1.45 29.69
CA LYS A 70 13.75 -2.53 30.47
C LYS A 70 13.50 -3.91 29.87
N ILE A 71 12.56 -4.06 28.94
CA ILE A 71 12.27 -5.34 28.29
C ILE A 71 13.53 -5.82 27.54
N PRO A 72 14.01 -7.06 27.78
CA PRO A 72 15.20 -7.54 27.12
C PRO A 72 14.98 -7.75 25.62
N ALA A 73 16.03 -7.53 24.83
CA ALA A 73 15.93 -7.59 23.36
C ALA A 73 15.44 -8.96 22.85
N TRP A 74 15.83 -10.06 23.53
CA TRP A 74 15.36 -11.40 23.15
C TRP A 74 13.85 -11.57 23.35
N ALA A 75 13.29 -10.97 24.40
CA ALA A 75 11.84 -11.05 24.66
C ALA A 75 11.04 -10.28 23.59
N LEU A 76 11.53 -9.12 23.13
CA LEU A 76 10.92 -8.39 22.01
C LEU A 76 11.00 -9.18 20.71
N HIS A 77 12.12 -9.88 20.46
CA HIS A 77 12.21 -10.77 19.31
C HIS A 77 11.23 -11.93 19.37
N LEU A 78 11.11 -12.56 20.55
CA LEU A 78 10.13 -13.62 20.78
C LEU A 78 8.70 -13.11 20.56
N LEU A 79 8.36 -11.95 21.12
CA LEU A 79 7.07 -11.30 20.91
C LEU A 79 6.80 -11.00 19.42
N ALA A 80 7.83 -10.55 18.68
CA ALA A 80 7.70 -10.29 17.24
C ALA A 80 7.43 -11.58 16.45
N VAL A 81 8.12 -12.67 16.78
CA VAL A 81 7.89 -13.98 16.14
C VAL A 81 6.50 -14.52 16.49
N LEU A 82 6.12 -14.48 17.77
CA LEU A 82 4.79 -14.91 18.21
C LEU A 82 3.69 -14.05 17.59
N GLY A 83 3.90 -12.73 17.51
CA GLY A 83 3.00 -11.80 16.83
C GLY A 83 2.83 -12.12 15.36
N ALA A 84 3.93 -12.38 14.65
CA ALA A 84 3.91 -12.77 13.24
C ALA A 84 3.13 -14.07 13.03
N VAL A 85 3.39 -15.09 13.85
CA VAL A 85 2.65 -16.38 13.80
C VAL A 85 1.17 -16.16 14.11
N THR A 86 0.85 -15.34 15.10
CA THR A 86 -0.54 -14.99 15.43
C THR A 86 -1.22 -14.30 14.25
N ALA A 87 -0.55 -13.35 13.59
CA ALA A 87 -1.07 -12.67 12.41
C ALA A 87 -1.39 -13.66 11.27
N VAL A 88 -0.49 -14.60 11.00
CA VAL A 88 -0.73 -15.67 10.01
C VAL A 88 -1.96 -16.51 10.39
N ILE A 89 -2.04 -16.95 11.64
CA ILE A 89 -3.16 -17.80 12.10
C ILE A 89 -4.48 -17.04 11.99
N LEU A 90 -4.53 -15.77 12.40
CA LEU A 90 -5.75 -14.96 12.31
C LEU A 90 -6.16 -14.71 10.87
N GLY A 91 -5.23 -14.38 9.97
CA GLY A 91 -5.50 -14.23 8.54
C GLY A 91 -6.05 -15.50 7.91
N ILE A 92 -5.45 -16.67 8.18
CA ILE A 92 -5.92 -17.97 7.68
C ILE A 92 -7.30 -18.31 8.24
N ARG A 93 -7.54 -18.07 9.54
CA ARG A 93 -8.84 -18.31 10.16
C ARG A 93 -9.93 -17.44 9.55
N LEU A 94 -9.63 -16.16 9.34
CA LEU A 94 -10.56 -15.24 8.69
C LEU A 94 -10.85 -15.70 7.24
N ALA A 95 -9.83 -16.05 6.46
CA ALA A 95 -9.98 -16.51 5.09
C ALA A 95 -10.87 -17.77 4.99
N ARG A 96 -10.65 -18.76 5.89
CA ARG A 96 -11.48 -19.98 5.95
C ARG A 96 -12.92 -19.70 6.37
N ALA A 97 -13.11 -18.85 7.37
CA ALA A 97 -14.45 -18.53 7.90
C ALA A 97 -15.27 -17.66 6.93
N ALA A 98 -14.61 -16.77 6.22
CA ALA A 98 -15.27 -15.90 5.25
C ALA A 98 -15.75 -16.65 4.01
N GLY A 99 -15.02 -17.66 3.53
CA GLY A 99 -15.34 -18.37 2.29
C GLY A 99 -15.42 -17.44 1.07
N ALA A 100 -14.59 -16.38 1.07
CA ALA A 100 -14.68 -15.27 0.15
C ALA A 100 -14.59 -15.69 -1.33
N GLU A 101 -15.40 -15.09 -2.18
CA GLU A 101 -15.33 -15.19 -3.64
C GLU A 101 -14.74 -13.92 -4.23
N SER A 102 -13.94 -14.05 -5.30
CA SER A 102 -13.36 -12.89 -5.98
C SER A 102 -14.39 -12.21 -6.87
N ILE A 103 -14.37 -10.88 -6.91
CA ILE A 103 -15.20 -10.05 -7.78
C ILE A 103 -14.32 -9.02 -8.51
N ALA A 104 -14.85 -8.37 -9.53
CA ALA A 104 -14.18 -7.34 -10.32
C ALA A 104 -12.78 -7.81 -10.79
N ASP A 105 -11.76 -6.97 -10.70
CA ASP A 105 -10.39 -7.31 -11.11
C ASP A 105 -9.85 -8.60 -10.48
N GLN A 106 -10.18 -8.87 -9.22
CA GLN A 106 -9.74 -10.09 -8.54
C GLN A 106 -10.27 -11.35 -9.21
N TYR A 107 -11.52 -11.30 -9.70
CA TYR A 107 -12.13 -12.41 -10.41
C TYR A 107 -11.32 -12.74 -11.68
N TYR A 108 -11.01 -11.73 -12.49
CA TYR A 108 -10.23 -11.94 -13.71
C TYR A 108 -8.82 -12.46 -13.40
N VAL A 109 -8.12 -11.85 -12.45
CA VAL A 109 -6.76 -12.25 -12.06
C VAL A 109 -6.73 -13.68 -11.51
N GLN A 110 -7.66 -14.03 -10.61
CA GLN A 110 -7.74 -15.38 -10.05
C GLN A 110 -8.06 -16.42 -11.12
N ARG A 111 -9.07 -16.17 -11.96
CA ARG A 111 -9.48 -17.13 -13.02
C ARG A 111 -8.40 -17.33 -14.05
N ALA A 112 -7.69 -16.25 -14.45
CA ALA A 112 -6.55 -16.39 -15.33
C ALA A 112 -5.41 -17.18 -14.68
N ALA A 113 -5.13 -16.94 -13.40
CA ALA A 113 -4.11 -17.71 -12.67
C ALA A 113 -4.46 -19.21 -12.61
N MET A 114 -5.72 -19.54 -12.41
CA MET A 114 -6.20 -20.95 -12.45
C MET A 114 -6.01 -21.52 -13.86
N ALA A 115 -6.49 -20.82 -14.87
CA ALA A 115 -6.39 -21.24 -16.27
C ALA A 115 -4.92 -21.45 -16.70
N LEU A 116 -4.04 -20.50 -16.39
CA LEU A 116 -2.60 -20.63 -16.66
C LEU A 116 -1.95 -21.78 -15.85
N ALA A 117 -2.40 -22.07 -14.64
CA ALA A 117 -1.89 -23.18 -13.83
C ALA A 117 -2.30 -24.53 -14.41
N ASP A 118 -3.53 -24.65 -14.89
CA ASP A 118 -4.13 -25.88 -15.44
C ASP A 118 -3.81 -26.07 -16.93
N GLY A 119 -3.24 -25.06 -17.60
CA GLY A 119 -2.94 -25.08 -19.04
C GLY A 119 -4.19 -24.84 -19.92
N ASP A 120 -5.26 -24.27 -19.36
CA ASP A 120 -6.50 -23.92 -20.07
C ASP A 120 -6.46 -22.45 -20.52
N ALA A 121 -5.99 -22.22 -21.75
CA ALA A 121 -5.91 -20.87 -22.31
C ALA A 121 -7.28 -20.31 -22.74
N GLU A 122 -8.26 -21.17 -23.02
CA GLU A 122 -9.51 -20.76 -23.68
C GLU A 122 -10.28 -19.72 -22.89
N TRP A 123 -10.37 -19.88 -21.57
CA TRP A 123 -11.06 -18.91 -20.73
C TRP A 123 -10.41 -17.51 -20.78
N VAL A 124 -9.07 -17.43 -20.72
CA VAL A 124 -8.35 -16.14 -20.74
C VAL A 124 -8.52 -15.45 -22.09
N LEU A 125 -8.42 -16.23 -23.18
CA LEU A 125 -8.55 -15.73 -24.55
C LEU A 125 -9.96 -15.18 -24.84
N ALA A 126 -10.98 -15.72 -24.18
CA ALA A 126 -12.36 -15.26 -24.31
C ALA A 126 -12.65 -13.93 -23.56
N GLN A 127 -11.70 -13.42 -22.78
CA GLN A 127 -11.91 -12.18 -22.00
C GLN A 127 -11.26 -10.97 -22.68
N ASP A 128 -12.02 -9.90 -22.90
CA ASP A 128 -11.50 -8.60 -23.36
C ASP A 128 -10.65 -7.89 -22.30
N TYR A 129 -10.79 -8.29 -21.03
CA TYR A 129 -10.12 -7.70 -19.88
C TYR A 129 -8.61 -7.56 -20.09
N TYR A 130 -7.94 -8.58 -20.62
CA TYR A 130 -6.49 -8.55 -20.83
C TYR A 130 -6.04 -7.76 -22.04
N GLY A 131 -6.93 -7.52 -23.01
CA GLY A 131 -6.70 -6.55 -24.07
C GLY A 131 -6.66 -5.11 -23.55
N ILE A 132 -7.42 -4.84 -22.48
CA ILE A 132 -7.49 -3.52 -21.83
C ILE A 132 -6.39 -3.38 -20.78
N TYR A 133 -6.17 -4.42 -19.96
CA TYR A 133 -5.27 -4.43 -18.82
C TYR A 133 -4.18 -5.51 -18.90
N PRO A 134 -3.34 -5.54 -19.97
CA PRO A 134 -2.35 -6.61 -20.18
C PRO A 134 -1.31 -6.68 -19.04
N PHE A 135 -1.07 -5.59 -18.35
CA PHE A 135 -0.17 -5.54 -17.19
C PHE A 135 -0.63 -6.42 -16.02
N GLN A 136 -1.88 -6.87 -15.98
CA GLN A 136 -2.40 -7.80 -14.98
C GLN A 136 -1.97 -9.26 -15.23
N LEU A 137 -1.55 -9.61 -16.44
CA LEU A 137 -1.03 -10.94 -16.74
C LEU A 137 0.17 -11.32 -15.88
N GLY A 138 1.05 -10.34 -15.56
CA GLY A 138 2.18 -10.58 -14.66
C GLY A 138 1.75 -11.01 -13.26
N LEU A 139 0.68 -10.43 -12.71
CA LEU A 139 0.12 -10.85 -11.42
C LEU A 139 -0.57 -12.22 -11.53
N ALA A 140 -1.31 -12.46 -12.61
CA ALA A 140 -1.95 -13.76 -12.86
C ALA A 140 -0.90 -14.88 -12.94
N GLU A 141 0.24 -14.65 -13.63
CA GLU A 141 1.32 -15.64 -13.70
C GLU A 141 1.99 -15.89 -12.35
N ILE A 142 2.18 -14.86 -11.50
CA ILE A 142 2.67 -15.05 -10.13
C ILE A 142 1.72 -15.99 -9.36
N PHE A 143 0.42 -15.76 -9.45
CA PHE A 143 -0.56 -16.62 -8.78
C PHE A 143 -0.61 -18.02 -9.40
N ALA A 144 -0.48 -18.16 -10.72
CA ALA A 144 -0.38 -19.44 -11.39
C ALA A 144 0.84 -20.23 -10.91
N LEU A 145 2.01 -19.59 -10.74
CA LEU A 145 3.20 -20.22 -10.17
C LEU A 145 2.95 -20.71 -8.73
N ILE A 146 2.22 -19.94 -7.91
CA ILE A 146 1.84 -20.35 -6.55
C ILE A 146 0.91 -21.57 -6.60
N PHE A 147 -0.08 -21.59 -7.48
CA PHE A 147 -0.99 -22.72 -7.66
C PHE A 147 -0.25 -23.99 -8.13
N ARG A 148 0.66 -23.86 -9.09
CA ARG A 148 1.49 -25.01 -9.56
C ARG A 148 2.34 -25.58 -8.43
N VAL A 149 2.98 -24.73 -7.62
CA VAL A 149 3.79 -25.17 -6.46
C VAL A 149 2.92 -25.82 -5.39
N ALA A 150 1.72 -25.30 -5.16
CA ALA A 150 0.78 -25.86 -4.17
C ALA A 150 0.09 -27.14 -4.66
N GLY A 151 0.07 -27.43 -5.96
CA GLY A 151 -0.68 -28.53 -6.56
C GLY A 151 -2.20 -28.37 -6.42
N SER A 152 -2.69 -27.14 -6.28
CA SER A 152 -4.13 -26.84 -6.12
C SER A 152 -4.41 -25.41 -6.59
N THR A 153 -5.51 -25.23 -7.32
CA THR A 153 -6.01 -23.96 -7.80
C THR A 153 -7.10 -23.34 -6.90
N GLU A 154 -7.26 -23.88 -5.69
CA GLU A 154 -8.18 -23.32 -4.73
C GLU A 154 -7.73 -21.92 -4.27
N ARG A 155 -8.67 -20.96 -4.26
CA ARG A 155 -8.40 -19.58 -3.83
C ARG A 155 -7.79 -19.47 -2.43
N LEU A 156 -8.12 -20.41 -1.54
CA LEU A 156 -7.57 -20.47 -0.17
C LEU A 156 -6.03 -20.56 -0.17
N VAL A 157 -5.43 -21.15 -1.21
CA VAL A 157 -3.96 -21.21 -1.38
C VAL A 157 -3.37 -19.79 -1.44
N ILE A 158 -3.92 -18.93 -2.30
CA ILE A 158 -3.46 -17.53 -2.41
C ILE A 158 -3.72 -16.77 -1.10
N GLN A 159 -4.90 -16.94 -0.51
CA GLN A 159 -5.25 -16.29 0.76
C GLN A 159 -4.32 -16.70 1.91
N GLN A 160 -3.89 -17.95 1.95
CA GLN A 160 -2.89 -18.44 2.92
C GLN A 160 -1.52 -17.80 2.68
N VAL A 161 -1.07 -17.69 1.43
CA VAL A 161 0.18 -16.99 1.08
C VAL A 161 0.11 -15.52 1.50
N GLN A 162 -1.01 -14.85 1.25
CA GLN A 162 -1.21 -13.46 1.66
C GLN A 162 -1.23 -13.31 3.19
N ALA A 163 -1.82 -14.25 3.93
CA ALA A 163 -1.75 -14.25 5.40
C ALA A 163 -0.31 -14.43 5.90
N VAL A 164 0.49 -15.30 5.24
CA VAL A 164 1.93 -15.43 5.53
C VAL A 164 2.67 -14.12 5.25
N CYS A 165 2.36 -13.46 4.14
CA CYS A 165 2.91 -12.13 3.84
C CYS A 165 2.57 -11.12 4.95
N GLY A 166 1.36 -11.13 5.52
CA GLY A 166 0.98 -10.30 6.67
C GLY A 166 1.87 -10.55 7.90
N GLY A 167 2.14 -11.81 8.23
CA GLY A 167 3.07 -12.14 9.31
C GLY A 167 4.51 -11.69 9.04
N ILE A 168 5.00 -11.87 7.80
CA ILE A 168 6.33 -11.39 7.40
C ILE A 168 6.38 -9.85 7.49
N THR A 169 5.35 -9.16 7.04
CA THR A 169 5.20 -7.70 7.13
C THR A 169 5.38 -7.22 8.57
N LEU A 170 4.69 -7.84 9.52
CA LEU A 170 4.83 -7.52 10.95
C LEU A 170 6.27 -7.72 11.44
N TYR A 171 6.88 -8.86 11.16
CA TYR A 171 8.23 -9.15 11.63
C TYR A 171 9.29 -8.26 10.99
N VAL A 172 9.22 -8.06 9.68
CA VAL A 172 10.19 -7.20 8.96
C VAL A 172 10.01 -5.73 9.35
N GLY A 173 8.79 -5.25 9.54
CA GLY A 173 8.52 -3.92 10.07
C GLY A 173 9.12 -3.73 11.47
N PHE A 174 8.98 -4.70 12.37
CA PHE A 174 9.69 -4.72 13.66
C PHE A 174 11.21 -4.57 13.48
N ARG A 175 11.82 -5.28 12.51
CA ARG A 175 13.25 -5.18 12.23
C ARG A 175 13.65 -3.80 11.71
N ILE A 176 12.82 -3.19 10.87
CA ILE A 176 13.01 -1.83 10.36
C ILE A 176 12.94 -0.81 11.51
N VAL A 177 11.91 -0.90 12.37
CA VAL A 177 11.76 0.00 13.53
C VAL A 177 12.95 -0.11 14.47
N ARG A 178 13.42 -1.32 14.74
CA ARG A 178 14.62 -1.55 15.54
C ARG A 178 15.85 -0.89 14.93
N GLU A 179 16.04 -1.03 13.63
CA GLU A 179 17.18 -0.46 12.90
C GLU A 179 17.19 1.06 12.94
N LEU A 180 16.01 1.67 12.71
CA LEU A 180 15.89 3.12 12.61
C LEU A 180 15.82 3.82 13.96
N SER A 181 15.16 3.21 14.96
CA SER A 181 14.91 3.89 16.24
C SER A 181 15.90 3.52 17.34
N GLY A 182 16.43 2.30 17.32
CA GLY A 182 17.21 1.74 18.42
C GLY A 182 16.46 1.71 19.79
N SER A 183 15.14 1.92 19.76
CA SER A 183 14.31 2.10 20.96
C SER A 183 13.39 0.91 21.19
N ARG A 184 13.60 0.18 22.31
CA ARG A 184 12.74 -0.94 22.71
C ARG A 184 11.28 -0.54 22.91
N ALA A 185 11.03 0.69 23.35
CA ALA A 185 9.66 1.20 23.45
C ALA A 185 9.02 1.37 22.07
N ALA A 186 9.76 1.87 21.07
CA ALA A 186 9.25 1.97 19.71
C ALA A 186 9.00 0.58 19.10
N GLU A 187 9.90 -0.38 19.34
CA GLU A 187 9.73 -1.77 18.91
C GLU A 187 8.43 -2.38 19.46
N LEU A 188 8.18 -2.22 20.76
CA LEU A 188 6.96 -2.74 21.41
C LEU A 188 5.70 -2.03 20.91
N LEU A 189 5.73 -0.70 20.82
CA LEU A 189 4.59 0.09 20.29
C LEU A 189 4.24 -0.29 18.87
N TYR A 190 5.25 -0.52 18.00
CA TYR A 190 5.04 -1.02 16.66
C TYR A 190 4.34 -2.39 16.67
N LEU A 191 4.84 -3.35 17.46
CA LEU A 191 4.25 -4.69 17.54
C LEU A 191 2.78 -4.63 17.97
N VAL A 192 2.46 -3.81 18.98
CA VAL A 192 1.08 -3.64 19.44
C VAL A 192 0.23 -2.98 18.34
N ALA A 193 0.74 -1.93 17.71
CA ALA A 193 0.01 -1.23 16.66
C ALA A 193 -0.27 -2.16 15.48
N GLU A 194 0.72 -2.91 15.00
CA GLU A 194 0.56 -3.81 13.85
C GLU A 194 -0.40 -4.96 14.14
N LEU A 195 -0.35 -5.54 15.35
CA LEU A 195 -1.31 -6.58 15.75
C LEU A 195 -2.76 -6.10 15.87
N LEU A 196 -2.95 -4.82 16.17
CA LEU A 196 -4.26 -4.18 16.25
C LEU A 196 -4.73 -3.62 14.91
N PHE A 197 -3.89 -3.64 13.87
CA PHE A 197 -4.23 -3.11 12.56
C PHE A 197 -5.05 -4.12 11.75
N LEU A 198 -6.37 -4.13 11.97
CA LEU A 198 -7.32 -5.08 11.37
C LEU A 198 -7.24 -5.17 9.83
N PRO A 199 -6.97 -4.09 9.07
CA PRO A 199 -6.87 -4.16 7.62
C PRO A 199 -5.91 -5.22 7.09
N VAL A 200 -4.80 -5.49 7.77
CA VAL A 200 -3.83 -6.53 7.36
C VAL A 200 -4.48 -7.91 7.26
N TYR A 201 -5.36 -8.24 8.21
CA TYR A 201 -6.07 -9.53 8.21
C TYR A 201 -7.15 -9.58 7.12
N CYS A 202 -7.86 -8.48 6.90
CA CYS A 202 -8.86 -8.39 5.85
C CYS A 202 -8.22 -8.50 4.45
N TYR A 203 -7.09 -7.84 4.23
CA TYR A 203 -6.36 -7.94 2.96
C TYR A 203 -5.83 -9.34 2.65
N ALA A 204 -5.74 -10.25 3.63
CA ALA A 204 -5.45 -11.66 3.34
C ALA A 204 -6.55 -12.32 2.49
N LEU A 205 -7.79 -11.80 2.49
CA LEU A 205 -8.89 -12.30 1.67
C LEU A 205 -8.87 -11.75 0.25
N PHE A 206 -8.26 -10.60 0.05
CA PHE A 206 -8.26 -9.83 -1.20
C PHE A 206 -7.27 -10.43 -2.21
N ILE A 207 -7.74 -11.27 -3.12
CA ILE A 207 -6.89 -11.97 -4.10
C ILE A 207 -6.39 -10.98 -5.17
N TYR A 208 -5.42 -10.16 -4.75
CA TYR A 208 -4.78 -9.16 -5.58
C TYR A 208 -3.34 -8.88 -5.09
N GLY A 209 -2.67 -7.86 -5.62
CA GLY A 209 -1.24 -7.64 -5.39
C GLY A 209 -0.86 -6.97 -4.07
N GLU A 210 -1.80 -6.50 -3.25
CA GLU A 210 -1.54 -5.64 -2.09
C GLU A 210 -0.69 -6.31 -1.02
N SER A 211 -1.07 -7.49 -0.55
CA SER A 211 -0.39 -8.17 0.56
C SER A 211 1.03 -8.60 0.17
N ILE A 212 1.18 -9.19 -1.03
CA ILE A 212 2.50 -9.62 -1.54
C ILE A 212 3.37 -8.40 -1.83
N GLY A 213 2.79 -7.36 -2.47
CA GLY A 213 3.48 -6.13 -2.78
C GLY A 213 4.00 -5.41 -1.55
N THR A 214 3.16 -5.21 -0.53
CA THR A 214 3.52 -4.55 0.73
C THR A 214 4.59 -5.33 1.48
N CYS A 215 4.45 -6.64 1.58
CA CYS A 215 5.46 -7.51 2.18
C CYS A 215 6.81 -7.37 1.47
N SER A 216 6.80 -7.42 0.14
CA SER A 216 8.00 -7.28 -0.69
C SER A 216 8.65 -5.91 -0.51
N VAL A 217 7.87 -4.82 -0.47
CA VAL A 217 8.38 -3.47 -0.18
C VAL A 217 9.10 -3.40 1.16
N LEU A 218 8.53 -3.93 2.23
CA LEU A 218 9.17 -3.90 3.54
C LEU A 218 10.45 -4.75 3.57
N CYS A 219 10.43 -5.92 2.93
CA CYS A 219 11.64 -6.74 2.77
C CYS A 219 12.73 -5.97 1.99
N ALA A 220 12.36 -5.28 0.91
CA ALA A 220 13.29 -4.45 0.14
C ALA A 220 13.86 -3.31 0.98
N ILE A 221 13.02 -2.57 1.72
CA ILE A 221 13.46 -1.48 2.60
C ILE A 221 14.43 -2.01 3.65
N TRP A 222 14.14 -3.13 4.28
CA TRP A 222 15.04 -3.72 5.26
C TRP A 222 16.39 -4.13 4.63
N CYS A 223 16.38 -4.82 3.49
CA CYS A 223 17.61 -5.18 2.77
C CYS A 223 18.41 -3.93 2.34
N TYR A 224 17.71 -2.88 1.86
CA TYR A 224 18.29 -1.60 1.50
C TYR A 224 19.02 -0.92 2.69
N LEU A 225 18.38 -0.89 3.87
CA LEU A 225 18.99 -0.36 5.08
C LEU A 225 20.25 -1.16 5.47
N MET A 226 20.17 -2.49 5.41
CA MET A 226 21.32 -3.35 5.70
C MET A 226 22.46 -3.20 4.68
N ALA A 227 22.15 -3.07 3.40
CA ALA A 227 23.15 -2.89 2.34
C ALA A 227 23.93 -1.57 2.47
N ASN A 228 23.29 -0.53 3.00
CA ASN A 228 23.89 0.78 3.20
C ASN A 228 24.64 0.95 4.52
N ARG A 229 24.65 -0.05 5.40
CA ARG A 229 25.48 0.00 6.62
C ARG A 229 26.96 0.12 6.27
N PRO A 230 27.75 0.88 7.06
CA PRO A 230 29.20 0.98 6.85
C PRO A 230 29.90 -0.38 6.92
N GLU A 231 29.43 -1.20 7.81
CA GLU A 231 29.96 -2.53 8.12
C GLU A 231 29.45 -3.58 7.11
N GLY A 232 30.19 -4.68 6.99
CA GLY A 232 29.84 -5.80 6.14
C GLY A 232 30.78 -5.99 4.93
N LYS A 233 30.95 -7.26 4.54
CA LYS A 233 31.78 -7.66 3.40
C LYS A 233 31.11 -7.29 2.07
N VAL A 234 31.88 -7.02 1.04
CA VAL A 234 31.39 -6.64 -0.30
C VAL A 234 30.37 -7.64 -0.84
N TRP A 235 30.63 -8.94 -0.70
CA TRP A 235 29.70 -9.97 -1.17
C TRP A 235 28.36 -9.97 -0.41
N GLN A 236 28.36 -9.67 0.90
CA GLN A 236 27.14 -9.55 1.69
C GLN A 236 26.29 -8.37 1.22
N LYS A 237 26.93 -7.24 0.93
CA LYS A 237 26.26 -6.08 0.34
C LYS A 237 25.71 -6.38 -1.05
N GLY A 238 26.47 -7.12 -1.86
CA GLY A 238 26.00 -7.60 -3.16
C GLY A 238 24.75 -8.46 -3.04
N LEU A 239 24.74 -9.43 -2.12
CA LEU A 239 23.58 -10.27 -1.86
C LEU A 239 22.35 -9.45 -1.39
N LEU A 240 22.57 -8.47 -0.51
CA LEU A 240 21.48 -7.59 -0.05
C LEU A 240 20.91 -6.73 -1.18
N TRP A 241 21.75 -6.20 -2.07
CA TRP A 241 21.29 -5.47 -3.26
C TRP A 241 20.54 -6.37 -4.26
N SER A 242 20.96 -7.62 -4.41
CA SER A 242 20.22 -8.62 -5.20
C SER A 242 18.86 -8.91 -4.58
N ALA A 243 18.77 -8.99 -3.25
CA ALA A 243 17.49 -9.13 -2.55
C ALA A 243 16.61 -7.88 -2.72
N VAL A 244 17.16 -6.65 -2.68
CA VAL A 244 16.43 -5.42 -3.01
C VAL A 244 15.85 -5.51 -4.41
N ALA A 245 16.65 -5.94 -5.40
CA ALA A 245 16.19 -6.06 -6.79
C ALA A 245 15.05 -7.07 -6.93
N LEU A 246 15.18 -8.24 -6.29
CA LEU A 246 14.14 -9.26 -6.28
C LEU A 246 12.84 -8.75 -5.66
N PHE A 247 12.90 -8.18 -4.46
CA PHE A 247 11.72 -7.72 -3.75
C PHE A 247 11.05 -6.50 -4.39
N ILE A 248 11.81 -5.52 -4.90
CA ILE A 248 11.24 -4.40 -5.66
C ILE A 248 10.65 -4.89 -6.98
N GLY A 249 11.32 -5.83 -7.66
CA GLY A 249 10.80 -6.47 -8.87
C GLY A 249 9.45 -7.16 -8.61
N LEU A 250 9.37 -7.97 -7.55
CA LEU A 250 8.13 -8.64 -7.14
C LEU A 250 7.03 -7.62 -6.75
N ALA A 251 7.37 -6.60 -5.97
CA ALA A 251 6.43 -5.54 -5.60
C ALA A 251 5.85 -4.84 -6.83
N TYR A 252 6.71 -4.46 -7.79
CA TYR A 252 6.27 -3.80 -9.03
C TYR A 252 5.45 -4.73 -9.94
N ALA A 253 5.83 -6.02 -10.02
CA ALA A 253 5.07 -7.01 -10.80
C ALA A 253 3.66 -7.22 -10.24
N THR A 254 3.48 -7.14 -8.92
CA THR A 254 2.17 -7.25 -8.28
C THR A 254 1.36 -5.95 -8.33
N ARG A 255 2.02 -4.78 -8.16
CA ARG A 255 1.35 -3.46 -8.16
C ARG A 255 2.25 -2.37 -8.73
N ASN A 256 1.91 -1.84 -9.90
CA ASN A 256 2.71 -0.81 -10.59
C ASN A 256 2.96 0.44 -9.73
N VAL A 257 2.00 0.82 -8.88
CA VAL A 257 2.12 1.99 -8.01
C VAL A 257 3.30 1.89 -7.04
N LEU A 258 3.77 0.68 -6.73
CA LEU A 258 4.91 0.46 -5.84
C LEU A 258 6.25 0.90 -6.44
N LEU A 259 6.28 1.32 -7.72
CA LEU A 259 7.40 2.07 -8.31
C LEU A 259 7.82 3.28 -7.44
N VAL A 260 6.88 3.90 -6.74
CA VAL A 260 7.16 5.04 -5.84
C VAL A 260 8.22 4.72 -4.79
N VAL A 261 8.31 3.47 -4.35
CA VAL A 261 9.31 3.04 -3.36
C VAL A 261 10.72 3.07 -3.96
N TRP A 262 10.87 2.60 -5.20
CA TRP A 262 12.16 2.72 -5.91
C TRP A 262 12.56 4.19 -6.08
N ILE A 263 11.64 5.07 -6.46
CA ILE A 263 11.88 6.52 -6.56
C ILE A 263 12.36 7.08 -5.21
N ALA A 264 11.71 6.69 -4.12
CA ALA A 264 12.13 7.10 -2.77
C ALA A 264 13.54 6.62 -2.42
N MET A 265 13.90 5.37 -2.79
CA MET A 265 15.27 4.85 -2.61
C MET A 265 16.29 5.64 -3.43
N VAL A 266 15.97 6.05 -4.65
CA VAL A 266 16.85 6.91 -5.48
C VAL A 266 17.07 8.25 -4.80
N ILE A 267 16.01 8.92 -4.33
CA ILE A 267 16.11 10.18 -3.61
C ILE A 267 17.01 10.03 -2.38
N MET A 268 16.82 8.97 -1.60
CA MET A 268 17.65 8.70 -0.43
C MET A 268 19.11 8.45 -0.79
N GLN A 269 19.42 7.75 -1.89
CA GLN A 269 20.80 7.56 -2.35
C GLN A 269 21.44 8.84 -2.86
N ILE A 270 20.69 9.72 -3.49
CA ILE A 270 21.17 11.05 -3.86
C ILE A 270 21.54 11.85 -2.60
N LEU A 271 20.70 11.81 -1.55
CA LEU A 271 21.01 12.46 -0.28
C LEU A 271 22.27 11.86 0.39
N VAL A 272 22.42 10.53 0.37
CA VAL A 272 23.63 9.84 0.84
C VAL A 272 24.88 10.28 0.04
N LEU A 273 24.77 10.36 -1.29
CA LEU A 273 25.85 10.83 -2.16
C LEU A 273 26.26 12.27 -1.81
N LEU A 274 25.29 13.16 -1.67
CA LEU A 274 25.53 14.56 -1.31
C LEU A 274 26.22 14.70 0.06
N ARG A 275 25.90 13.79 1.00
CA ARG A 275 26.46 13.80 2.37
C ARG A 275 27.85 13.20 2.44
N SER A 276 28.01 11.97 1.93
CA SER A 276 29.18 11.13 2.18
C SER A 276 30.07 10.93 0.96
N LYS A 277 29.69 11.48 -0.21
CA LYS A 277 30.30 11.23 -1.52
C LYS A 277 30.38 9.74 -1.92
N LYS A 278 29.58 8.89 -1.27
CA LYS A 278 29.47 7.47 -1.58
C LYS A 278 28.41 7.26 -2.65
N TRP A 279 28.81 7.02 -3.87
CA TRP A 279 27.91 6.88 -5.02
C TRP A 279 27.60 5.42 -5.38
N GLN A 280 28.18 4.47 -4.64
CA GLN A 280 28.09 3.02 -4.92
C GLN A 280 26.66 2.48 -4.97
N GLY A 281 25.71 3.07 -4.25
CA GLY A 281 24.31 2.65 -4.27
C GLY A 281 23.52 3.06 -5.53
N LEU A 282 23.94 4.10 -6.26
CA LEU A 282 23.24 4.54 -7.46
C LEU A 282 23.30 3.52 -8.61
N PRO A 283 24.48 2.95 -8.97
CA PRO A 283 24.53 1.88 -9.96
C PRO A 283 23.69 0.66 -9.57
N ALA A 284 23.68 0.30 -8.26
CA ALA A 284 22.84 -0.78 -7.78
C ALA A 284 21.35 -0.50 -8.02
N LEU A 285 20.87 0.74 -7.80
CA LEU A 285 19.50 1.12 -8.09
C LEU A 285 19.16 1.12 -9.59
N CYS A 286 20.13 1.37 -10.47
CA CYS A 286 19.94 1.18 -11.91
C CYS A 286 19.73 -0.31 -12.25
N VAL A 287 20.48 -1.20 -11.61
CA VAL A 287 20.27 -2.66 -11.74
C VAL A 287 18.90 -3.07 -11.19
N VAL A 288 18.51 -2.53 -10.03
CA VAL A 288 17.16 -2.75 -9.46
C VAL A 288 16.06 -2.35 -10.44
N LEU A 289 16.19 -1.18 -11.09
CA LEU A 289 15.25 -0.72 -12.11
C LEU A 289 15.18 -1.69 -13.29
N ALA A 290 16.33 -2.12 -13.80
CA ALA A 290 16.39 -3.08 -14.89
C ALA A 290 15.70 -4.40 -14.54
N VAL A 291 16.00 -4.97 -13.36
CA VAL A 291 15.37 -6.21 -12.87
C VAL A 291 13.88 -6.04 -12.68
N MET A 292 13.43 -4.88 -12.15
CA MET A 292 12.03 -4.57 -11.96
C MET A 292 11.26 -4.53 -13.28
N LEU A 293 11.78 -3.81 -14.28
CA LEU A 293 11.12 -3.69 -15.58
C LEU A 293 11.17 -5.01 -16.36
N LEU A 294 12.34 -5.62 -16.47
CA LEU A 294 12.51 -6.89 -17.19
C LEU A 294 11.74 -8.02 -16.51
N GLY A 295 11.74 -8.09 -15.17
CA GLY A 295 11.02 -9.11 -14.43
C GLY A 295 9.53 -9.10 -14.70
N LYS A 296 8.92 -7.90 -14.68
CA LYS A 296 7.49 -7.76 -15.02
C LYS A 296 7.22 -8.14 -16.48
N THR A 297 8.02 -7.63 -17.42
CA THR A 297 7.88 -7.95 -18.83
C THR A 297 8.02 -9.45 -19.08
N THR A 298 9.00 -10.09 -18.43
CA THR A 298 9.18 -11.55 -18.51
C THR A 298 7.94 -12.31 -18.04
N LEU A 299 7.34 -11.92 -16.90
CA LEU A 299 6.14 -12.57 -16.37
C LEU A 299 4.94 -12.40 -17.33
N CYS A 300 4.77 -11.22 -17.93
CA CYS A 300 3.74 -11.02 -18.93
C CYS A 300 3.99 -11.90 -20.16
N HIS A 301 5.20 -11.92 -20.70
CA HIS A 301 5.53 -12.78 -21.85
C HIS A 301 5.44 -14.28 -21.55
N MET A 302 5.70 -14.72 -20.31
CA MET A 302 5.46 -16.11 -19.93
C MET A 302 3.97 -16.47 -20.02
N ALA A 303 3.08 -15.60 -19.56
CA ALA A 303 1.65 -15.78 -19.69
C ALA A 303 1.21 -15.72 -21.16
N GLU A 304 1.67 -14.73 -21.93
CA GLU A 304 1.40 -14.60 -23.36
C GLU A 304 1.85 -15.83 -24.16
N GLY A 305 3.03 -16.37 -23.86
CA GLY A 305 3.54 -17.60 -24.50
C GLY A 305 2.70 -18.84 -24.18
N GLN A 306 2.09 -18.92 -23.01
CA GLN A 306 1.15 -20.00 -22.67
C GLN A 306 -0.21 -19.82 -23.37
N LEU A 307 -0.58 -18.57 -23.64
CA LEU A 307 -1.84 -18.21 -24.30
C LEU A 307 -1.73 -18.23 -25.83
N ASP A 308 -0.51 -18.37 -26.37
CA ASP A 308 -0.21 -18.20 -27.82
C ASP A 308 -0.81 -16.90 -28.38
N ARG A 309 -0.80 -15.84 -27.58
CA ARG A 309 -1.36 -14.53 -27.92
C ARG A 309 -0.53 -13.40 -27.28
N GLU A 310 -0.11 -12.45 -28.11
CA GLU A 310 0.46 -11.20 -27.64
C GLU A 310 -0.64 -10.17 -27.37
N TYR A 311 -0.53 -9.52 -26.21
CA TYR A 311 -1.38 -8.40 -25.84
C TYR A 311 -0.58 -7.10 -25.99
N GLY A 312 -1.12 -6.12 -26.67
CA GLY A 312 -0.50 -4.81 -26.87
C GLY A 312 -0.28 -4.04 -25.56
N SER A 313 -0.10 -2.73 -25.67
CA SER A 313 0.11 -1.86 -24.50
C SER A 313 -1.13 -1.70 -23.60
N GLY A 314 -2.31 -2.04 -24.12
CA GLY A 314 -3.59 -1.84 -23.45
C GLY A 314 -3.95 -0.37 -23.28
N ALA A 315 -4.85 -0.09 -22.36
CA ALA A 315 -5.29 1.26 -22.05
C ALA A 315 -4.13 2.12 -21.51
N PRO A 316 -3.87 3.32 -22.09
CA PRO A 316 -2.75 4.16 -21.73
C PRO A 316 -2.94 4.80 -20.35
N TYR A 317 -1.88 4.85 -19.53
CA TYR A 317 -1.94 5.34 -18.14
C TYR A 317 -2.49 6.77 -17.97
N VAL A 318 -2.41 7.60 -19.01
CA VAL A 318 -2.95 8.96 -18.97
C VAL A 318 -4.47 8.99 -18.74
N LEU A 319 -5.18 7.91 -19.09
CA LEU A 319 -6.62 7.77 -18.81
C LEU A 319 -6.91 7.78 -17.31
N TRP A 320 -6.08 7.10 -16.50
CA TRP A 320 -6.23 7.14 -15.03
C TRP A 320 -5.89 8.50 -14.45
N VAL A 321 -4.98 9.25 -15.07
CA VAL A 321 -4.70 10.63 -14.68
C VAL A 321 -5.91 11.52 -14.96
N ALA A 322 -6.48 11.43 -16.15
CA ALA A 322 -7.68 12.19 -16.53
C ALA A 322 -8.88 11.85 -15.62
N MET A 323 -9.15 10.54 -15.43
CA MET A 323 -10.19 10.06 -14.51
C MET A 323 -9.99 10.60 -13.09
N GLY A 324 -8.76 10.59 -12.60
CA GLY A 324 -8.41 11.09 -11.27
C GLY A 324 -8.52 12.60 -11.09
N MET A 325 -8.80 13.37 -12.16
CA MET A 325 -9.03 14.81 -12.13
C MET A 325 -10.49 15.21 -12.33
N GLN A 326 -11.38 14.23 -12.53
CA GLN A 326 -12.79 14.48 -12.81
C GLN A 326 -13.63 14.53 -11.55
N GLU A 327 -14.63 15.43 -11.56
CA GLU A 327 -15.76 15.38 -10.64
C GLU A 327 -16.63 14.16 -10.98
N ASN A 328 -17.19 13.53 -9.97
CA ASN A 328 -18.12 12.47 -10.16
C ASN A 328 -19.55 13.06 -10.31
N PRO A 329 -20.34 12.64 -11.32
CA PRO A 329 -21.70 13.12 -11.48
C PRO A 329 -22.61 12.78 -10.27
N ASP A 330 -22.32 11.66 -9.61
CA ASP A 330 -22.98 11.28 -8.38
C ASP A 330 -22.26 11.93 -7.19
N ALA A 331 -22.99 12.78 -6.48
CA ALA A 331 -22.46 13.55 -5.34
C ALA A 331 -21.99 12.66 -4.16
N LEU A 332 -22.42 11.41 -4.09
CA LEU A 332 -21.99 10.46 -3.06
C LEU A 332 -20.67 9.76 -3.46
N LYS A 333 -20.36 9.70 -4.75
CA LYS A 333 -19.04 9.22 -5.20
C LYS A 333 -17.99 10.30 -4.96
N GLY A 334 -16.85 9.89 -4.44
CA GLY A 334 -15.77 10.83 -4.18
C GLY A 334 -15.16 11.41 -5.46
N PRO A 335 -14.65 12.66 -5.42
CA PRO A 335 -14.01 13.28 -6.58
C PRO A 335 -12.73 12.53 -6.97
N GLY A 336 -12.57 12.29 -8.27
CA GLY A 336 -11.40 11.59 -8.82
C GLY A 336 -11.27 10.11 -8.40
N THR A 337 -12.38 9.49 -7.96
CA THR A 337 -12.48 8.03 -7.78
C THR A 337 -12.81 7.33 -9.11
N TYR A 338 -12.88 6.01 -9.09
CA TYR A 338 -13.21 5.23 -10.29
C TYR A 338 -14.63 5.56 -10.78
N ASN A 339 -14.76 5.86 -12.09
CA ASN A 339 -16.00 6.28 -12.74
C ASN A 339 -16.14 5.74 -14.17
N ASP A 340 -15.48 4.65 -14.48
CA ASP A 340 -15.42 3.95 -15.78
C ASP A 340 -14.78 4.77 -16.94
N TYR A 341 -14.39 6.02 -16.73
CA TYR A 341 -13.82 6.90 -17.75
C TYR A 341 -12.68 6.25 -18.56
N ASN A 342 -11.78 5.56 -17.88
CA ASN A 342 -10.63 4.91 -18.52
C ASN A 342 -11.06 3.78 -19.46
N LEU A 343 -12.10 3.04 -19.09
CA LEU A 343 -12.68 1.98 -19.91
C LEU A 343 -13.46 2.57 -21.07
N ASP A 344 -14.39 3.46 -20.80
CA ASP A 344 -15.28 4.06 -21.80
C ASP A 344 -14.50 4.81 -22.88
N THR A 345 -13.51 5.62 -22.48
CA THR A 345 -12.67 6.37 -23.44
C THR A 345 -11.84 5.44 -24.31
N TYR A 346 -11.32 4.35 -23.75
CA TYR A 346 -10.54 3.38 -24.52
C TYR A 346 -11.40 2.59 -25.51
N LEU A 347 -12.62 2.21 -25.11
CA LEU A 347 -13.58 1.56 -25.96
C LEU A 347 -14.08 2.49 -27.10
N GLN A 348 -14.38 3.75 -26.78
CA GLN A 348 -14.81 4.76 -27.77
C GLN A 348 -13.72 5.08 -28.80
N ALA A 349 -12.46 5.00 -28.41
CA ALA A 349 -11.31 5.11 -29.31
C ALA A 349 -11.04 3.81 -30.12
N GLY A 350 -11.95 2.83 -30.10
CA GLY A 350 -11.77 1.56 -30.81
C GLY A 350 -10.55 0.75 -30.38
N TYR A 351 -10.18 0.82 -29.12
CA TYR A 351 -8.96 0.22 -28.52
C TYR A 351 -7.65 0.83 -29.07
N ASP A 352 -7.69 2.02 -29.67
CA ASP A 352 -6.49 2.75 -30.07
C ASP A 352 -5.91 3.52 -28.87
N SER A 353 -4.74 3.05 -28.41
CA SER A 353 -4.06 3.67 -27.25
C SER A 353 -3.58 5.10 -27.52
N ILE A 354 -3.28 5.44 -28.78
CA ILE A 354 -2.81 6.78 -29.15
C ILE A 354 -3.99 7.75 -29.16
N GLU A 355 -5.10 7.37 -29.81
CA GLU A 355 -6.32 8.16 -29.86
C GLU A 355 -6.90 8.38 -28.45
N ALA A 356 -7.04 7.31 -27.66
CA ALA A 356 -7.49 7.40 -26.27
C ALA A 356 -6.60 8.34 -25.42
N ALA A 357 -5.28 8.28 -25.62
CA ALA A 357 -4.36 9.16 -24.90
C ALA A 357 -4.52 10.64 -25.30
N GLU A 358 -4.80 10.94 -26.57
CA GLU A 358 -5.02 12.33 -27.01
C GLU A 358 -6.34 12.88 -26.46
N VAL A 359 -7.41 12.09 -26.41
CA VAL A 359 -8.66 12.46 -25.73
C VAL A 359 -8.39 12.79 -24.26
N ALA A 360 -7.74 11.89 -23.54
CA ALA A 360 -7.42 12.10 -22.11
C ALA A 360 -6.56 13.35 -21.87
N LYS A 361 -5.57 13.62 -22.72
CA LYS A 361 -4.77 14.87 -22.62
C LYS A 361 -5.62 16.11 -22.86
N GLY A 362 -6.61 16.04 -23.76
CA GLY A 362 -7.59 17.09 -24.00
C GLY A 362 -8.40 17.39 -22.72
N ASP A 363 -8.94 16.35 -22.11
CA ASP A 363 -9.76 16.46 -20.89
C ASP A 363 -8.93 16.97 -19.69
N ILE A 364 -7.68 16.55 -19.55
CA ILE A 364 -6.76 17.10 -18.54
C ILE A 364 -6.56 18.59 -18.75
N ARG A 365 -6.33 19.04 -19.99
CA ARG A 365 -6.18 20.49 -20.30
C ARG A 365 -7.43 21.28 -19.95
N GLN A 366 -8.63 20.73 -20.28
CA GLN A 366 -9.90 21.36 -19.91
C GLN A 366 -10.08 21.45 -18.40
N CYS A 367 -9.76 20.36 -17.68
CA CYS A 367 -9.82 20.36 -16.23
C CYS A 367 -8.88 21.39 -15.60
N LEU A 368 -7.64 21.47 -16.08
CA LEU A 368 -6.67 22.48 -15.62
C LEU A 368 -7.14 23.91 -15.93
N ALA A 369 -7.75 24.15 -17.08
CA ALA A 369 -8.31 25.47 -17.40
C ALA A 369 -9.44 25.85 -16.43
N LYS A 370 -10.39 24.94 -16.15
CA LYS A 370 -11.44 25.15 -15.14
C LYS A 370 -10.86 25.46 -13.76
N TRP A 371 -9.80 24.74 -13.35
CA TRP A 371 -9.12 24.97 -12.07
C TRP A 371 -8.38 26.32 -12.01
N GLN A 372 -7.93 26.85 -13.15
CA GLN A 372 -7.37 28.20 -13.24
C GLN A 372 -8.44 29.28 -13.14
N GLU A 373 -9.63 29.02 -13.70
CA GLU A 373 -10.79 29.92 -13.62
C GLU A 373 -11.40 29.96 -12.23
N ASP A 374 -11.48 28.80 -11.55
CA ASP A 374 -11.96 28.68 -10.17
C ASP A 374 -10.97 27.92 -9.28
N PRO A 375 -9.96 28.61 -8.72
CA PRO A 375 -8.99 27.99 -7.82
C PRO A 375 -9.60 27.49 -6.51
N VAL A 376 -10.75 28.00 -6.08
CA VAL A 376 -11.42 27.57 -4.85
C VAL A 376 -12.05 26.18 -5.06
N ALA A 377 -12.72 25.98 -6.18
CA ALA A 377 -13.21 24.66 -6.59
C ALA A 377 -12.08 23.66 -6.72
N ALA A 378 -10.94 24.03 -7.35
CA ALA A 378 -9.77 23.19 -7.47
C ALA A 378 -9.22 22.75 -6.11
N VAL A 379 -9.06 23.67 -5.16
CA VAL A 379 -8.60 23.36 -3.79
C VAL A 379 -9.61 22.47 -3.06
N THR A 380 -10.90 22.69 -3.26
CA THR A 380 -11.96 21.88 -2.65
C THR A 380 -11.92 20.45 -3.18
N PHE A 381 -11.80 20.29 -4.51
CA PHE A 381 -11.63 18.98 -5.16
C PHE A 381 -10.41 18.21 -4.60
N LEU A 382 -9.24 18.86 -4.61
CA LEU A 382 -8.00 18.23 -4.15
C LEU A 382 -8.06 17.89 -2.65
N LYS A 383 -8.69 18.74 -1.85
CA LYS A 383 -8.92 18.48 -0.42
C LYS A 383 -9.78 17.24 -0.23
N GLU A 384 -10.95 17.17 -0.87
CA GLU A 384 -11.85 16.03 -0.71
C GLU A 384 -11.22 14.73 -1.22
N LYS A 385 -10.53 14.78 -2.37
CA LYS A 385 -9.78 13.65 -2.89
C LYS A 385 -8.72 13.15 -1.91
N LEU A 386 -7.96 14.07 -1.30
CA LEU A 386 -6.95 13.73 -0.29
C LEU A 386 -7.61 13.09 0.95
N LEU A 387 -8.73 13.65 1.41
CA LEU A 387 -9.43 13.13 2.58
C LEU A 387 -9.99 11.72 2.36
N ILE A 388 -10.59 11.45 1.21
CA ILE A 388 -11.08 10.11 0.84
C ILE A 388 -9.95 9.09 0.90
N GLN A 389 -8.78 9.43 0.40
CA GLN A 389 -7.64 8.50 0.37
C GLN A 389 -6.99 8.26 1.72
N TRP A 390 -7.07 9.23 2.65
CA TRP A 390 -6.24 9.21 3.85
C TRP A 390 -7.03 9.16 5.17
N ILE A 391 -8.33 9.46 5.19
CA ILE A 391 -9.11 9.41 6.44
C ILE A 391 -10.26 8.38 6.41
N GLU A 392 -10.27 7.49 5.42
CA GLU A 392 -11.06 6.26 5.46
C GLU A 392 -10.28 5.25 6.33
N PRO A 393 -10.78 4.86 7.53
CA PRO A 393 -9.96 4.21 8.54
C PRO A 393 -9.71 2.73 8.29
N THR A 394 -10.45 2.11 7.37
CA THR A 394 -10.26 0.70 7.00
C THR A 394 -9.29 0.51 5.85
N TYR A 395 -8.83 1.60 5.24
CA TYR A 395 -8.03 1.57 4.01
C TYR A 395 -8.71 0.71 2.92
N CYS A 396 -10.02 0.85 2.78
CA CYS A 396 -10.90 0.10 1.89
C CYS A 396 -10.93 -1.44 2.14
N SER A 397 -10.23 -1.96 3.14
CA SER A 397 -10.09 -3.41 3.35
C SER A 397 -11.42 -4.10 3.64
N PHE A 398 -12.32 -3.48 4.40
CA PHE A 398 -13.64 -4.04 4.66
C PHE A 398 -14.50 -4.00 3.39
N ASN A 399 -14.48 -2.91 2.64
CA ASN A 399 -15.25 -2.80 1.41
C ASN A 399 -14.76 -3.79 0.35
N GLN A 400 -13.44 -3.85 0.08
CA GLN A 400 -12.85 -4.73 -0.93
C GLN A 400 -13.08 -6.22 -0.66
N THR A 401 -13.39 -6.61 0.57
CA THR A 401 -13.66 -7.99 0.95
C THR A 401 -15.13 -8.29 1.28
N ARG A 402 -15.94 -7.26 1.54
CA ARG A 402 -17.35 -7.38 1.94
C ARG A 402 -18.24 -8.08 0.92
N TYR A 403 -18.07 -7.79 -0.36
CA TYR A 403 -18.92 -8.31 -1.44
C TYR A 403 -18.50 -9.70 -1.94
N GLN A 404 -17.44 -10.26 -1.37
CA GLN A 404 -16.80 -11.46 -1.86
C GLN A 404 -17.20 -12.74 -1.09
N TYR A 405 -18.13 -12.65 -0.16
CA TYR A 405 -18.40 -13.74 0.75
C TYR A 405 -19.89 -13.88 1.08
N ARG A 406 -20.26 -15.09 1.50
CA ARG A 406 -21.55 -15.36 2.16
C ARG A 406 -21.26 -15.61 3.64
N PRO A 407 -21.18 -14.56 4.45
CA PRO A 407 -20.72 -14.68 5.82
C PRO A 407 -21.71 -15.46 6.66
N GLN A 408 -21.18 -16.14 7.66
CA GLN A 408 -21.98 -16.77 8.70
C GLN A 408 -21.38 -16.42 10.07
N GLY A 409 -22.25 -16.23 11.04
CA GLY A 409 -21.85 -16.03 12.44
C GLY A 409 -20.98 -14.80 12.66
N TRP A 410 -19.82 -14.95 13.32
CA TRP A 410 -18.96 -13.84 13.73
C TRP A 410 -18.35 -13.05 12.55
N VAL A 411 -18.20 -13.66 11.39
CA VAL A 411 -17.68 -12.96 10.21
C VAL A 411 -18.73 -11.99 9.67
N GLU A 412 -20.00 -12.39 9.66
CA GLU A 412 -21.11 -11.51 9.30
C GLU A 412 -21.16 -10.28 10.21
N ASP A 413 -21.06 -10.50 11.54
CA ASP A 413 -21.05 -9.41 12.52
C ASP A 413 -19.83 -8.48 12.33
N LEU A 414 -18.65 -9.03 11.98
CA LEU A 414 -17.44 -8.21 11.70
C LEU A 414 -17.61 -7.30 10.47
N TYR A 415 -18.35 -7.72 9.45
CA TYR A 415 -18.47 -6.98 8.20
C TYR A 415 -19.74 -6.14 8.09
N THR A 416 -20.83 -6.52 8.74
CA THR A 416 -22.15 -5.87 8.59
C THR A 416 -22.89 -5.63 9.90
N GLY A 417 -22.43 -6.21 11.02
CA GLY A 417 -23.09 -6.16 12.31
C GLY A 417 -22.50 -5.15 13.29
N GLN A 418 -22.77 -5.35 14.58
CA GLN A 418 -22.27 -4.47 15.65
C GLN A 418 -20.75 -4.52 15.80
N ALA A 419 -20.10 -5.65 15.51
CA ALA A 419 -18.64 -5.74 15.53
C ALA A 419 -18.02 -4.85 14.44
N ASN A 420 -18.68 -4.67 13.28
CA ASN A 420 -18.24 -3.74 12.24
C ASN A 420 -18.22 -2.30 12.78
N GLU A 421 -19.29 -1.83 13.38
CA GLU A 421 -19.37 -0.46 13.94
C GLU A 421 -18.29 -0.21 14.99
N ARG A 422 -18.02 -1.20 15.86
CA ARG A 422 -16.95 -1.13 16.86
C ARG A 422 -15.57 -1.10 16.23
N ALA A 423 -15.35 -1.91 15.20
CA ALA A 423 -14.09 -1.97 14.46
C ALA A 423 -13.82 -0.65 13.73
N LEU A 424 -14.83 -0.07 13.06
CA LEU A 424 -14.73 1.24 12.41
C LEU A 424 -14.39 2.34 13.40
N ALA A 425 -15.11 2.42 14.53
CA ALA A 425 -14.86 3.41 15.57
C ALA A 425 -13.46 3.23 16.20
N PHE A 426 -12.99 2.01 16.35
CA PHE A 426 -11.63 1.72 16.80
C PHE A 426 -10.58 2.16 15.77
N LEU A 427 -10.75 1.76 14.50
CA LEU A 427 -9.79 2.06 13.43
C LEU A 427 -9.68 3.57 13.17
N ASN A 428 -10.80 4.31 13.25
CA ASN A 428 -10.78 5.76 13.12
C ASN A 428 -9.89 6.42 14.20
N ARG A 429 -10.07 6.02 15.47
CA ARG A 429 -9.22 6.52 16.56
C ARG A 429 -7.78 6.07 16.41
N PHE A 430 -7.56 4.82 16.02
CA PHE A 430 -6.24 4.27 15.75
C PHE A 430 -5.50 5.07 14.67
N GLN A 431 -6.16 5.35 13.54
CA GLN A 431 -5.63 6.16 12.46
C GLN A 431 -5.24 7.57 12.95
N GLY A 432 -6.14 8.23 13.71
CA GLY A 432 -5.85 9.53 14.31
C GLY A 432 -4.64 9.50 15.24
N MET A 433 -4.43 8.40 16.00
CA MET A 433 -3.24 8.24 16.85
C MET A 433 -1.95 8.04 16.06
N VAL A 434 -2.02 7.31 14.95
CA VAL A 434 -0.87 7.19 14.02
C VAL A 434 -0.51 8.56 13.45
N TYR A 435 -1.50 9.35 13.01
CA TYR A 435 -1.25 10.70 12.49
C TYR A 435 -0.68 11.64 13.55
N LEU A 436 -1.16 11.55 14.79
CA LEU A 436 -0.60 12.30 15.91
C LEU A 436 0.86 11.95 16.18
N ALA A 437 1.20 10.67 16.14
CA ALA A 437 2.58 10.20 16.33
C ALA A 437 3.51 10.69 15.22
N VAL A 438 3.08 10.59 13.96
CA VAL A 438 3.85 11.04 12.79
C VAL A 438 3.96 12.57 12.78
N PHE A 439 2.89 13.31 13.09
CA PHE A 439 2.92 14.76 13.31
C PHE A 439 3.96 15.15 14.35
N GLY A 440 3.91 14.50 15.51
CA GLY A 440 4.87 14.75 16.61
C GLY A 440 6.32 14.48 16.20
N TYR A 441 6.57 13.48 15.39
CA TYR A 441 7.90 13.17 14.86
C TYR A 441 8.41 14.30 13.93
N TYR A 442 7.63 14.70 12.92
CA TYR A 442 8.02 15.80 12.03
C TYR A 442 8.19 17.13 12.75
N LEU A 443 7.31 17.45 13.70
CA LEU A 443 7.39 18.64 14.51
C LEU A 443 8.69 18.68 15.34
N ARG A 444 9.11 17.55 15.91
CA ARG A 444 10.38 17.44 16.66
C ARG A 444 11.60 17.67 15.77
N ILE A 445 11.58 17.18 14.53
CA ILE A 445 12.63 17.46 13.55
C ILE A 445 12.66 18.97 13.21
N LEU A 446 11.49 19.54 12.92
CA LEU A 446 11.36 20.96 12.57
C LEU A 446 11.87 21.88 13.69
N LEU A 447 11.57 21.55 14.94
CA LEU A 447 12.02 22.29 16.12
C LEU A 447 13.50 22.00 16.50
N GLY A 448 14.20 21.16 15.75
CA GLY A 448 15.60 20.81 16.02
C GLY A 448 15.81 19.99 17.30
N LYS A 449 14.73 19.39 17.87
CA LYS A 449 14.77 18.58 19.09
C LYS A 449 15.13 17.11 18.83
N LEU A 450 15.13 16.67 17.58
CA LEU A 450 15.74 15.41 17.15
C LEU A 450 17.04 15.78 16.43
N LYS A 451 18.17 15.38 16.98
CA LYS A 451 19.40 15.27 16.22
C LYS A 451 19.10 14.23 15.15
N GLY A 452 19.30 14.60 13.89
CA GLY A 452 18.95 13.75 12.76
C GLY A 452 19.39 12.31 12.99
N VAL A 453 18.56 11.38 12.59
CA VAL A 453 18.92 9.96 12.51
C VAL A 453 20.14 9.90 11.58
N HIS A 454 21.30 9.63 12.18
CA HIS A 454 22.59 9.56 11.50
C HIS A 454 22.73 8.25 10.74
#